data_046adf139e4d07b016cc89bfda227c54
#
_entry.id   046adf139e4d07b016cc89bfda227c54
#
_cell.length_a   1.000
_cell.length_b   1.000
_cell.length_c   1.000
_cell.angle_alpha   90.00
_cell.angle_beta   90.00
_cell.angle_gamma   90.00
#
_symmetry.space_group_name_H-M   'P 1'
#
loop_
_entity.id
_entity.type
_entity.pdbx_description
1 polymer ?
#
loop_
_entity_poly.entity_id
_entity_poly.type
_entity_poly.pdbx_seq_one_letter_code
_entity_poly.pdbx_strand_id
1 'polypeptide(L)'
;MTERKMLTGHTPELLQRKCEDFLARLAKRFGNMKGKIEISMKPEVSFADIGDLAHAKQEIAGLVCALRSPDLHKRWGAQPPNGVLLYGPPGTGKTLLAMALAREAEAVFFHVRVTNVVTKWYADSLEVLQEVFAQVKDSGRCILFLDEIDDLVFDRAAPEEMRTASRRLVSSVAEQLDDIGRSGDLLAVASTDRPDAVDPTLIRPGRLDRLIEVPLPETEGKRDILKIHQTKAEAIAGRRLFAELDVDAILARTVKLNSADLAEVVQRSLEEKVQQEGAGEEPGPVTTADMQRTIENYRKTKEIIEKIRYGQYL
;
A
#
# COMPACT_ATOMS: atom_id res chain seq x y z
N MET A 1 4.80 -31.06 -13.22
CA MET A 1 4.16 -29.73 -13.06
C MET A 1 2.66 -29.99 -12.92
N THR A 2 2.19 -30.08 -11.70
CA THR A 2 0.79 -30.43 -11.41
C THR A 2 0.09 -29.11 -11.06
N GLU A 3 -0.82 -28.68 -11.93
CA GLU A 3 -1.75 -27.58 -11.65
C GLU A 3 -2.47 -27.89 -10.35
N ARG A 4 -2.09 -27.20 -9.25
CA ARG A 4 -2.86 -27.21 -8.02
C ARG A 4 -4.17 -26.49 -8.30
N LYS A 5 -5.27 -27.24 -8.41
CA LYS A 5 -6.63 -26.73 -8.41
C LYS A 5 -6.74 -25.66 -7.30
N MET A 6 -7.09 -24.44 -7.70
CA MET A 6 -7.49 -23.40 -6.73
C MET A 6 -8.63 -23.96 -5.88
N LEU A 7 -8.52 -23.80 -4.57
CA LEU A 7 -9.40 -24.40 -3.57
C LEU A 7 -10.89 -23.98 -3.67
N THR A 8 -11.25 -23.07 -4.55
CA THR A 8 -12.62 -22.53 -4.74
C THR A 8 -13.32 -23.00 -6.01
N GLY A 9 -12.73 -23.89 -6.81
CA GLY A 9 -13.35 -24.36 -8.07
C GLY A 9 -13.49 -23.29 -9.17
N HIS A 10 -12.98 -22.09 -8.99
CA HIS A 10 -13.00 -21.03 -10.00
C HIS A 10 -11.72 -21.03 -10.83
N THR A 11 -11.87 -20.96 -12.15
CA THR A 11 -10.73 -20.66 -13.04
C THR A 11 -10.34 -19.18 -12.86
N PRO A 12 -9.06 -18.80 -13.10
CA PRO A 12 -8.62 -17.40 -13.01
C PRO A 12 -9.48 -16.46 -13.86
N GLU A 13 -9.90 -16.88 -15.04
CA GLU A 13 -10.75 -16.09 -15.94
C GLU A 13 -12.16 -15.86 -15.36
N LEU A 14 -12.74 -16.90 -14.75
CA LEU A 14 -14.06 -16.77 -14.11
C LEU A 14 -13.99 -15.82 -12.89
N LEU A 15 -12.92 -15.90 -12.12
CA LEU A 15 -12.73 -15.01 -10.97
C LEU A 15 -12.52 -13.56 -11.41
N GLN A 16 -11.71 -13.36 -12.44
CA GLN A 16 -11.51 -12.01 -13.02
C GLN A 16 -12.85 -11.42 -13.49
N ARG A 17 -13.64 -12.19 -14.23
CA ARG A 17 -14.97 -11.75 -14.70
C ARG A 17 -15.92 -11.41 -13.53
N LYS A 18 -15.94 -12.23 -12.47
CA LYS A 18 -16.71 -11.94 -11.26
C LYS A 18 -16.28 -10.61 -10.60
N CYS A 19 -14.99 -10.33 -10.54
CA CYS A 19 -14.46 -9.08 -10.00
C CYS A 19 -14.83 -7.87 -10.88
N GLU A 20 -14.78 -8.01 -12.20
CA GLU A 20 -15.19 -6.98 -13.16
C GLU A 20 -16.70 -6.70 -13.04
N ASP A 21 -17.53 -7.74 -12.99
CA ASP A 21 -18.99 -7.63 -12.81
C ASP A 21 -19.35 -6.99 -11.46
N PHE A 22 -18.58 -7.31 -10.41
CA PHE A 22 -18.73 -6.70 -9.09
C PHE A 22 -18.45 -5.18 -9.14
N LEU A 23 -17.31 -4.77 -9.70
CA LEU A 23 -16.98 -3.35 -9.83
C LEU A 23 -18.00 -2.59 -10.70
N ALA A 24 -18.52 -3.22 -11.76
CA ALA A 24 -19.56 -2.64 -12.60
C ALA A 24 -20.88 -2.46 -11.84
N ARG A 25 -21.29 -3.43 -10.99
CA ARG A 25 -22.49 -3.31 -10.13
C ARG A 25 -22.33 -2.17 -9.13
N LEU A 26 -21.18 -2.09 -8.44
CA LEU A 26 -20.90 -1.00 -7.49
C LEU A 26 -20.93 0.36 -8.21
N ALA A 27 -20.30 0.46 -9.37
CA ALA A 27 -20.27 1.70 -10.14
C ALA A 27 -21.68 2.15 -10.59
N LYS A 28 -22.54 1.21 -10.94
CA LYS A 28 -23.94 1.50 -11.31
C LYS A 28 -24.76 2.03 -10.14
N ARG A 29 -24.49 1.53 -8.92
CA ARG A 29 -25.27 1.86 -7.71
C ARG A 29 -24.74 3.08 -6.98
N PHE A 30 -23.41 3.18 -6.82
CA PHE A 30 -22.76 4.17 -5.96
C PHE A 30 -21.88 5.16 -6.74
N GLY A 31 -21.92 5.13 -8.08
CA GLY A 31 -21.11 5.98 -8.94
C GLY A 31 -19.70 5.45 -9.17
N ASN A 32 -18.84 6.29 -9.71
CA ASN A 32 -17.49 5.86 -10.11
C ASN A 32 -16.68 5.28 -8.94
N MET A 33 -16.25 4.03 -9.08
CA MET A 33 -15.41 3.31 -8.12
C MET A 33 -13.91 3.39 -8.44
N LYS A 34 -13.54 3.96 -9.59
CA LYS A 34 -12.14 4.11 -9.98
C LYS A 34 -11.39 4.95 -8.95
N GLY A 35 -10.25 4.46 -8.47
CA GLY A 35 -9.48 5.10 -7.43
C GLY A 35 -10.02 4.93 -6.00
N LYS A 36 -11.18 4.25 -5.82
CA LYS A 36 -11.73 3.88 -4.51
C LYS A 36 -11.44 2.42 -4.19
N ILE A 37 -11.71 1.55 -5.16
CA ILE A 37 -11.51 0.10 -5.06
C ILE A 37 -10.78 -0.36 -6.32
N GLU A 38 -9.67 -1.05 -6.11
CA GLU A 38 -8.87 -1.65 -7.18
C GLU A 38 -8.71 -3.14 -6.88
N ILE A 39 -8.86 -3.99 -7.89
CA ILE A 39 -8.69 -5.44 -7.74
C ILE A 39 -7.60 -5.89 -8.70
N SER A 40 -6.57 -6.52 -8.18
CA SER A 40 -5.49 -7.11 -8.95
C SER A 40 -5.46 -8.62 -8.76
N MET A 41 -5.63 -9.35 -9.85
CA MET A 41 -5.54 -10.81 -9.84
C MET A 41 -4.11 -11.30 -9.60
N LYS A 42 -3.12 -10.49 -9.99
CA LYS A 42 -1.71 -10.78 -9.82
C LYS A 42 -0.94 -9.46 -9.67
N PRO A 43 -0.71 -8.99 -8.44
CA PRO A 43 0.09 -7.78 -8.22
C PRO A 43 1.49 -7.91 -8.84
N GLU A 44 1.99 -6.83 -9.43
CA GLU A 44 3.31 -6.82 -10.08
C GLU A 44 4.46 -6.60 -9.09
N VAL A 45 4.17 -5.96 -7.94
CA VAL A 45 5.17 -5.62 -6.92
C VAL A 45 5.62 -6.86 -6.16
N SER A 46 6.94 -7.05 -6.05
CA SER A 46 7.58 -8.12 -5.27
C SER A 46 8.44 -7.55 -4.13
N PHE A 47 8.97 -8.40 -3.25
CA PHE A 47 9.93 -7.96 -2.25
C PHE A 47 11.21 -7.35 -2.82
N ALA A 48 11.60 -7.70 -4.04
CA ALA A 48 12.75 -7.12 -4.73
C ALA A 48 12.52 -5.65 -5.12
N ASP A 49 11.26 -5.23 -5.24
CA ASP A 49 10.86 -3.86 -5.57
C ASP A 49 10.84 -2.92 -4.36
N ILE A 50 11.07 -3.45 -3.18
CA ILE A 50 11.04 -2.72 -1.90
C ILE A 50 12.45 -2.67 -1.36
N GLY A 51 13.04 -1.48 -1.26
CA GLY A 51 14.32 -1.29 -0.57
C GLY A 51 14.10 -1.29 0.94
N ASP A 52 15.11 -1.73 1.71
CA ASP A 52 15.05 -1.78 3.16
C ASP A 52 13.95 -2.71 3.74
N LEU A 53 13.48 -2.39 4.96
CA LEU A 53 12.37 -3.04 5.65
C LEU A 53 12.59 -4.53 5.94
N ALA A 54 13.84 -4.95 6.26
CA ALA A 54 14.18 -6.34 6.51
C ALA A 54 13.26 -7.00 7.54
N HIS A 55 13.00 -6.31 8.67
CA HIS A 55 12.11 -6.82 9.72
C HIS A 55 10.67 -6.97 9.21
N ALA A 56 10.11 -5.94 8.56
CA ALA A 56 8.75 -6.00 8.03
C ALA A 56 8.61 -7.09 6.96
N LYS A 57 9.61 -7.25 6.07
CA LYS A 57 9.65 -8.34 5.08
C LYS A 57 9.67 -9.71 5.73
N GLN A 58 10.42 -9.89 6.84
CA GLN A 58 10.47 -11.15 7.56
C GLN A 58 9.11 -11.49 8.21
N GLU A 59 8.46 -10.52 8.85
CA GLU A 59 7.11 -10.67 9.39
C GLU A 59 6.11 -11.04 8.29
N ILE A 60 6.15 -10.36 7.16
CA ILE A 60 5.31 -10.63 5.99
C ILE A 60 5.58 -12.02 5.40
N ALA A 61 6.82 -12.48 5.36
CA ALA A 61 7.14 -13.83 4.88
C ALA A 61 6.47 -14.91 5.75
N GLY A 62 6.35 -14.67 7.06
CA GLY A 62 5.56 -15.54 7.96
C GLY A 62 4.07 -15.59 7.57
N LEU A 63 3.49 -14.46 7.17
CA LEU A 63 2.10 -14.38 6.70
C LEU A 63 1.90 -15.09 5.35
N VAL A 64 2.86 -14.95 4.43
CA VAL A 64 2.87 -15.69 3.17
C VAL A 64 2.84 -17.19 3.43
N CYS A 65 3.68 -17.66 4.37
CA CYS A 65 3.70 -19.08 4.77
C CYS A 65 2.32 -19.53 5.32
N ALA A 66 1.68 -18.69 6.14
CA ALA A 66 0.37 -19.00 6.71
C ALA A 66 -0.71 -19.16 5.62
N LEU A 67 -0.74 -18.26 4.64
CA LEU A 67 -1.69 -18.31 3.52
C LEU A 67 -1.40 -19.44 2.52
N ARG A 68 -0.13 -19.72 2.24
CA ARG A 68 0.25 -20.76 1.26
C ARG A 68 0.18 -22.17 1.83
N SER A 69 0.36 -22.33 3.13
CA SER A 69 0.51 -23.62 3.79
C SER A 69 -0.24 -23.68 5.13
N PRO A 70 -1.58 -23.51 5.13
CA PRO A 70 -2.38 -23.52 6.36
C PRO A 70 -2.27 -24.84 7.11
N ASP A 71 -2.01 -25.95 6.43
CA ASP A 71 -1.83 -27.28 7.06
C ASP A 71 -0.57 -27.35 7.94
N LEU A 72 0.46 -26.55 7.67
CA LEU A 72 1.62 -26.45 8.55
C LEU A 72 1.24 -25.87 9.91
N HIS A 73 0.44 -24.81 9.92
CA HIS A 73 -0.04 -24.19 11.16
C HIS A 73 -0.88 -25.18 11.96
N LYS A 74 -1.80 -25.91 11.32
CA LYS A 74 -2.62 -26.95 11.98
C LYS A 74 -1.75 -28.06 12.60
N ARG A 75 -0.71 -28.50 11.89
CA ARG A 75 0.21 -29.56 12.40
C ARG A 75 0.97 -29.12 13.64
N TRP A 76 1.30 -27.83 13.77
CA TRP A 76 1.96 -27.27 14.93
C TRP A 76 0.99 -26.73 16.00
N GLY A 77 -0.33 -26.86 15.80
CA GLY A 77 -1.35 -26.29 16.68
C GLY A 77 -1.35 -24.77 16.74
N ALA A 78 -0.71 -24.12 15.76
CA ALA A 78 -0.64 -22.67 15.66
C ALA A 78 -1.86 -22.13 14.91
N GLN A 79 -2.36 -20.96 15.32
CA GLN A 79 -3.39 -20.25 14.58
C GLN A 79 -2.71 -19.23 13.66
N PRO A 80 -3.10 -19.13 12.37
CA PRO A 80 -2.62 -18.06 11.51
C PRO A 80 -3.14 -16.71 12.05
N PRO A 81 -2.41 -15.61 11.84
CA PRO A 81 -2.91 -14.29 12.19
C PRO A 81 -4.16 -13.95 11.36
N ASN A 82 -5.12 -13.28 11.98
CA ASN A 82 -6.39 -12.94 11.34
C ASN A 82 -6.29 -11.66 10.52
N GLY A 83 -5.44 -10.74 10.94
CA GLY A 83 -5.22 -9.50 10.22
C GLY A 83 -3.96 -8.78 10.66
N VAL A 84 -3.54 -7.84 9.84
CA VAL A 84 -2.30 -7.08 10.00
C VAL A 84 -2.58 -5.59 9.89
N LEU A 85 -2.00 -4.80 10.79
CA LEU A 85 -1.93 -3.35 10.65
C LEU A 85 -0.50 -2.95 10.31
N LEU A 86 -0.30 -2.38 9.13
CA LEU A 86 0.93 -1.71 8.71
C LEU A 86 0.85 -0.25 9.17
N TYR A 87 1.75 0.18 10.04
CA TYR A 87 1.74 1.55 10.54
C TYR A 87 3.10 2.22 10.41
N GLY A 88 3.11 3.54 10.28
CA GLY A 88 4.33 4.33 10.15
C GLY A 88 4.13 5.57 9.29
N PRO A 89 5.16 6.40 9.12
CA PRO A 89 5.06 7.66 8.40
C PRO A 89 4.56 7.50 6.96
N PRO A 90 3.95 8.54 6.37
CA PRO A 90 3.52 8.49 4.97
C PRO A 90 4.71 8.30 4.01
N GLY A 91 4.47 7.61 2.89
CA GLY A 91 5.46 7.41 1.84
C GLY A 91 6.60 6.43 2.19
N THR A 92 6.42 5.58 3.21
CA THR A 92 7.40 4.56 3.60
C THR A 92 7.24 3.23 2.87
N GLY A 93 6.16 3.05 2.10
CA GLY A 93 5.95 1.86 1.27
C GLY A 93 4.95 0.84 1.82
N LYS A 94 4.05 1.20 2.76
CA LYS A 94 3.02 0.32 3.34
C LYS A 94 2.17 -0.38 2.26
N THR A 95 1.67 0.37 1.30
CA THR A 95 0.88 -0.16 0.17
C THR A 95 1.71 -1.11 -0.71
N LEU A 96 2.98 -0.77 -0.99
CA LEU A 96 3.88 -1.66 -1.75
C LEU A 96 4.12 -2.98 -1.01
N LEU A 97 4.27 -2.91 0.31
CA LEU A 97 4.48 -4.08 1.15
C LEU A 97 3.24 -5.01 1.16
N ALA A 98 2.03 -4.44 1.19
CA ALA A 98 0.78 -5.19 1.06
C ALA A 98 0.63 -5.84 -0.33
N MET A 99 1.01 -5.13 -1.40
CA MET A 99 1.01 -5.69 -2.76
C MET A 99 2.04 -6.83 -2.90
N ALA A 100 3.24 -6.68 -2.34
CA ALA A 100 4.26 -7.72 -2.35
C ALA A 100 3.80 -8.97 -1.57
N LEU A 101 3.16 -8.79 -0.43
CA LEU A 101 2.53 -9.89 0.32
C LEU A 101 1.54 -10.67 -0.58
N ALA A 102 0.67 -9.97 -1.30
CA ALA A 102 -0.31 -10.60 -2.16
C ALA A 102 0.33 -11.37 -3.32
N ARG A 103 1.36 -10.80 -3.93
CA ARG A 103 2.15 -11.45 -4.98
C ARG A 103 2.81 -12.72 -4.48
N GLU A 104 3.51 -12.64 -3.35
CA GLU A 104 4.23 -13.78 -2.77
C GLU A 104 3.27 -14.87 -2.28
N ALA A 105 2.08 -14.48 -1.78
CA ALA A 105 1.05 -15.43 -1.38
C ALA A 105 0.27 -16.04 -2.57
N GLU A 106 0.49 -15.56 -3.79
CA GLU A 106 -0.31 -15.93 -4.98
C GLU A 106 -1.82 -15.68 -4.71
N ALA A 107 -2.12 -14.54 -4.12
CA ALA A 107 -3.46 -14.15 -3.69
C ALA A 107 -4.01 -13.00 -4.54
N VAL A 108 -5.32 -12.97 -4.72
CA VAL A 108 -6.00 -11.81 -5.31
C VAL A 108 -5.89 -10.65 -4.34
N PHE A 109 -5.60 -9.46 -4.84
CA PHE A 109 -5.41 -8.27 -4.04
C PHE A 109 -6.58 -7.30 -4.23
N PHE A 110 -7.33 -7.07 -3.18
CA PHE A 110 -8.39 -6.07 -3.10
C PHE A 110 -7.84 -4.85 -2.38
N HIS A 111 -7.67 -3.75 -3.08
CA HIS A 111 -7.22 -2.48 -2.52
C HIS A 111 -8.40 -1.54 -2.35
N VAL A 112 -8.73 -1.19 -1.14
CA VAL A 112 -9.81 -0.28 -0.76
C VAL A 112 -9.22 0.94 -0.09
N ARG A 113 -9.30 2.10 -0.73
CA ARG A 113 -8.92 3.38 -0.13
C ARG A 113 -10.08 3.88 0.71
N VAL A 114 -9.96 3.73 2.01
CA VAL A 114 -11.03 4.06 2.98
C VAL A 114 -11.44 5.51 2.86
N THR A 115 -10.49 6.44 2.77
CA THR A 115 -10.71 7.87 2.54
C THR A 115 -11.67 8.16 1.39
N ASN A 116 -11.56 7.40 0.30
CA ASN A 116 -12.34 7.62 -0.91
C ASN A 116 -13.70 6.89 -0.88
N VAL A 117 -13.83 5.84 -0.07
CA VAL A 117 -15.08 5.08 0.12
C VAL A 117 -15.95 5.75 1.16
N VAL A 118 -15.35 6.18 2.27
CA VAL A 118 -16.06 6.87 3.36
C VAL A 118 -16.36 8.30 2.94
N THR A 119 -17.63 8.57 2.66
CA THR A 119 -18.13 9.87 2.25
C THR A 119 -19.11 10.40 3.29
N LYS A 120 -19.58 11.64 3.11
CA LYS A 120 -20.66 12.19 3.95
C LYS A 120 -21.99 11.39 3.87
N TRP A 121 -22.12 10.52 2.89
CA TRP A 121 -23.24 9.58 2.73
C TRP A 121 -22.88 8.22 3.35
N TYR A 122 -22.93 8.15 4.68
CA TYR A 122 -22.46 6.98 5.46
C TYR A 122 -23.21 5.69 5.17
N ALA A 123 -24.49 5.76 4.82
CA ALA A 123 -25.26 4.58 4.46
C ALA A 123 -24.66 3.90 3.23
N ASP A 124 -24.33 4.68 2.20
CA ASP A 124 -23.68 4.19 0.99
C ASP A 124 -22.30 3.62 1.29
N SER A 125 -21.52 4.30 2.16
CA SER A 125 -20.20 3.83 2.56
C SER A 125 -20.25 2.48 3.27
N LEU A 126 -21.24 2.30 4.16
CA LEU A 126 -21.46 1.03 4.88
C LEU A 126 -21.81 -0.09 3.91
N GLU A 127 -22.74 0.16 2.97
CA GLU A 127 -23.15 -0.82 1.98
C GLU A 127 -22.01 -1.20 1.04
N VAL A 128 -21.21 -0.21 0.58
CA VAL A 128 -20.04 -0.48 -0.26
C VAL A 128 -19.05 -1.39 0.45
N LEU A 129 -18.73 -1.11 1.73
CA LEU A 129 -17.81 -1.94 2.50
C LEU A 129 -18.38 -3.35 2.70
N GLN A 130 -19.67 -3.50 3.00
CA GLN A 130 -20.31 -4.81 3.15
C GLN A 130 -20.27 -5.62 1.84
N GLU A 131 -20.53 -4.99 0.69
CA GLU A 131 -20.43 -5.66 -0.61
C GLU A 131 -18.97 -6.07 -0.94
N VAL A 132 -17.97 -5.24 -0.57
CA VAL A 132 -16.55 -5.59 -0.72
C VAL A 132 -16.22 -6.82 0.12
N PHE A 133 -16.59 -6.86 1.40
CA PHE A 133 -16.34 -8.00 2.26
C PHE A 133 -17.02 -9.27 1.76
N ALA A 134 -18.25 -9.16 1.23
CA ALA A 134 -18.97 -10.30 0.63
C ALA A 134 -18.23 -10.83 -0.61
N GLN A 135 -17.76 -9.95 -1.50
CA GLN A 135 -16.99 -10.33 -2.68
C GLN A 135 -15.66 -10.99 -2.31
N VAL A 136 -14.95 -10.44 -1.32
CA VAL A 136 -13.68 -10.99 -0.81
C VAL A 136 -13.87 -12.43 -0.32
N LYS A 137 -14.92 -12.69 0.44
CA LYS A 137 -15.26 -14.05 0.95
C LYS A 137 -15.54 -15.06 -0.16
N ASP A 138 -16.04 -14.63 -1.33
CA ASP A 138 -16.31 -15.50 -2.50
C ASP A 138 -15.11 -15.62 -3.46
N SER A 139 -14.01 -14.94 -3.19
CA SER A 139 -12.86 -14.84 -4.10
C SER A 139 -11.75 -15.86 -3.86
N GLY A 140 -11.88 -16.73 -2.84
CA GLY A 140 -10.86 -17.71 -2.48
C GLY A 140 -9.66 -17.06 -1.82
N ARG A 141 -8.44 -17.50 -2.16
CA ARG A 141 -7.25 -16.92 -1.56
C ARG A 141 -7.09 -15.46 -1.97
N CYS A 142 -7.29 -14.57 -1.01
CA CYS A 142 -7.16 -13.14 -1.28
C CYS A 142 -6.68 -12.36 -0.06
N ILE A 143 -6.21 -11.16 -0.35
CA ILE A 143 -5.82 -10.14 0.62
C ILE A 143 -6.75 -8.95 0.43
N LEU A 144 -7.45 -8.58 1.48
CA LEU A 144 -8.19 -7.33 1.56
C LEU A 144 -7.29 -6.27 2.19
N PHE A 145 -6.90 -5.28 1.43
CA PHE A 145 -6.11 -4.15 1.90
C PHE A 145 -6.98 -2.92 2.10
N LEU A 146 -7.11 -2.50 3.35
CA LEU A 146 -7.84 -1.30 3.77
C LEU A 146 -6.83 -0.17 4.00
N ASP A 147 -6.65 0.68 3.02
CA ASP A 147 -5.68 1.77 3.05
C ASP A 147 -6.26 2.98 3.79
N GLU A 148 -5.47 3.59 4.70
CA GLU A 148 -5.86 4.73 5.54
C GLU A 148 -7.07 4.39 6.45
N ILE A 149 -6.98 3.28 7.21
CA ILE A 149 -8.08 2.77 8.03
C ILE A 149 -8.51 3.74 9.15
N ASP A 150 -7.64 4.63 9.56
CA ASP A 150 -7.92 5.69 10.53
C ASP A 150 -9.01 6.66 10.04
N ASP A 151 -9.24 6.78 8.74
CA ASP A 151 -10.32 7.58 8.18
C ASP A 151 -11.74 6.99 8.37
N LEU A 152 -11.86 5.79 8.94
CA LEU A 152 -13.13 5.31 9.51
C LEU A 152 -13.57 6.11 10.73
N VAL A 153 -12.62 6.77 11.41
CA VAL A 153 -12.85 7.48 12.67
C VAL A 153 -12.85 8.98 12.42
N PHE A 154 -13.99 9.63 12.73
CA PHE A 154 -14.07 11.09 12.63
C PHE A 154 -13.55 11.77 13.89
N ASP A 155 -13.03 12.97 13.71
CA ASP A 155 -12.55 13.82 14.79
C ASP A 155 -13.62 13.97 15.90
N ARG A 156 -13.17 14.05 17.14
CA ARG A 156 -14.03 14.30 18.32
C ARG A 156 -14.80 15.62 18.21
N ALA A 157 -14.30 16.57 17.43
CA ALA A 157 -14.97 17.84 17.13
C ALA A 157 -16.06 17.70 16.05
N ALA A 158 -16.19 16.56 15.36
CA ALA A 158 -17.24 16.35 14.37
C ALA A 158 -18.64 16.33 14.99
N PRO A 159 -19.69 16.69 14.24
CA PRO A 159 -21.09 16.58 14.68
C PRO A 159 -21.44 15.19 15.21
N GLU A 160 -22.36 15.10 16.18
CA GLU A 160 -22.74 13.83 16.81
C GLU A 160 -23.26 12.79 15.80
N GLU A 161 -23.98 13.23 14.79
CA GLU A 161 -24.48 12.36 13.70
C GLU A 161 -23.32 11.69 12.96
N MET A 162 -22.27 12.46 12.67
CA MET A 162 -21.06 11.94 12.02
C MET A 162 -20.31 10.94 12.91
N ARG A 163 -20.17 11.25 14.19
CA ARG A 163 -19.54 10.34 15.17
C ARG A 163 -20.32 9.04 15.32
N THR A 164 -21.65 9.12 15.33
CA THR A 164 -22.53 7.94 15.39
C THR A 164 -22.39 7.07 14.14
N ALA A 165 -22.34 7.70 12.96
CA ALA A 165 -22.13 7.00 11.71
C ALA A 165 -20.74 6.32 11.64
N SER A 166 -19.68 7.01 12.07
CA SER A 166 -18.34 6.46 12.22
C SER A 166 -18.33 5.20 13.11
N ARG A 167 -18.94 5.27 14.29
CA ARG A 167 -19.04 4.10 15.18
C ARG A 167 -19.72 2.91 14.52
N ARG A 168 -20.75 3.14 13.71
CA ARG A 168 -21.43 2.07 12.95
C ARG A 168 -20.52 1.48 11.89
N LEU A 169 -19.76 2.30 11.16
CA LEU A 169 -18.79 1.82 10.18
C LEU A 169 -17.71 0.98 10.85
N VAL A 170 -17.10 1.49 11.93
CA VAL A 170 -16.08 0.77 12.71
C VAL A 170 -16.63 -0.56 13.22
N SER A 171 -17.85 -0.58 13.81
CA SER A 171 -18.46 -1.81 14.31
C SER A 171 -18.70 -2.82 13.19
N SER A 172 -19.21 -2.36 12.03
CA SER A 172 -19.44 -3.24 10.89
C SER A 172 -18.13 -3.82 10.33
N VAL A 173 -17.08 -3.00 10.19
CA VAL A 173 -15.77 -3.48 9.76
C VAL A 173 -15.21 -4.48 10.77
N ALA A 174 -15.32 -4.21 12.07
CA ALA A 174 -14.87 -5.11 13.13
C ALA A 174 -15.55 -6.48 13.07
N GLU A 175 -16.88 -6.53 12.87
CA GLU A 175 -17.64 -7.77 12.69
C GLU A 175 -17.17 -8.56 11.45
N GLN A 176 -16.92 -7.85 10.33
CA GLN A 176 -16.44 -8.48 9.10
C GLN A 176 -15.02 -9.03 9.26
N LEU A 177 -14.15 -8.36 10.03
CA LEU A 177 -12.80 -8.84 10.34
C LEU A 177 -12.84 -10.11 11.19
N ASP A 178 -13.77 -10.22 12.18
CA ASP A 178 -13.98 -11.42 12.97
C ASP A 178 -14.39 -12.63 12.10
N ASP A 179 -15.14 -12.37 11.03
CA ASP A 179 -15.56 -13.42 10.08
C ASP A 179 -14.40 -13.86 9.16
N ILE A 180 -13.56 -12.94 8.70
CA ILE A 180 -12.40 -13.24 7.83
C ILE A 180 -11.44 -14.17 8.54
N GLY A 181 -11.13 -13.91 9.80
CA GLY A 181 -10.20 -14.72 10.58
C GLY A 181 -10.55 -16.21 10.69
N ARG A 182 -11.79 -16.58 10.35
CA ARG A 182 -12.26 -17.99 10.38
C ARG A 182 -12.03 -18.75 9.08
N SER A 183 -11.74 -18.07 7.97
CA SER A 183 -11.75 -18.67 6.63
C SER A 183 -10.42 -19.30 6.19
N GLY A 184 -9.29 -18.92 6.80
CA GLY A 184 -7.95 -19.49 6.52
C GLY A 184 -7.32 -19.15 5.16
N ASP A 185 -8.13 -18.74 4.17
CA ASP A 185 -7.69 -18.35 2.83
C ASP A 185 -7.72 -16.83 2.63
N LEU A 186 -8.19 -16.08 3.62
CA LEU A 186 -8.34 -14.65 3.60
C LEU A 186 -7.45 -14.00 4.64
N LEU A 187 -6.83 -12.87 4.27
CA LEU A 187 -6.10 -12.04 5.20
C LEU A 187 -6.52 -10.58 5.03
N ALA A 188 -6.93 -9.95 6.11
CA ALA A 188 -7.13 -8.51 6.15
C ALA A 188 -5.79 -7.83 6.46
N VAL A 189 -5.43 -6.85 5.65
CA VAL A 189 -4.28 -5.97 5.89
C VAL A 189 -4.81 -4.55 5.91
N ALA A 190 -4.46 -3.78 6.90
CA ALA A 190 -4.80 -2.36 6.96
C ALA A 190 -3.54 -1.52 7.01
N SER A 191 -3.63 -0.26 6.59
CA SER A 191 -2.56 0.71 6.73
C SER A 191 -3.02 1.95 7.47
N THR A 192 -2.10 2.62 8.15
CA THR A 192 -2.32 3.94 8.74
C THR A 192 -1.01 4.73 8.87
N ASP A 193 -1.12 6.04 8.70
CA ASP A 193 -0.05 6.98 9.03
C ASP A 193 -0.19 7.52 10.47
N ARG A 194 -1.36 7.28 11.09
CA ARG A 194 -1.73 7.78 12.42
C ARG A 194 -2.24 6.63 13.31
N PRO A 195 -1.34 5.79 13.85
CA PRO A 195 -1.74 4.64 14.66
C PRO A 195 -2.55 5.00 15.91
N ASP A 196 -2.38 6.21 16.42
CA ASP A 196 -3.13 6.78 17.54
C ASP A 196 -4.59 7.15 17.19
N ALA A 197 -4.90 7.31 15.91
CA ALA A 197 -6.25 7.60 15.42
C ALA A 197 -7.07 6.34 15.08
N VAL A 198 -6.45 5.18 15.01
CA VAL A 198 -7.15 3.91 14.75
C VAL A 198 -8.02 3.53 15.94
N ASP A 199 -9.28 3.15 15.68
CA ASP A 199 -10.17 2.70 16.77
C ASP A 199 -9.62 1.40 17.41
N PRO A 200 -9.45 1.39 18.75
CA PRO A 200 -8.93 0.22 19.46
C PRO A 200 -9.74 -1.06 19.24
N THR A 201 -10.99 -0.95 18.81
CA THR A 201 -11.84 -2.10 18.50
C THR A 201 -11.31 -2.90 17.31
N LEU A 202 -10.65 -2.24 16.36
CA LEU A 202 -10.11 -2.88 15.16
C LEU A 202 -8.79 -3.65 15.40
N ILE A 203 -8.03 -3.25 16.43
CA ILE A 203 -6.70 -3.82 16.75
C ILE A 203 -6.74 -4.84 17.89
N ARG A 204 -7.92 -5.43 18.16
CA ARG A 204 -8.07 -6.48 19.16
C ARG A 204 -7.64 -7.85 18.63
N PRO A 205 -7.25 -8.80 19.52
CA PRO A 205 -7.01 -10.18 19.14
C PRO A 205 -8.18 -10.76 18.32
N GLY A 206 -7.85 -11.42 17.23
CA GLY A 206 -8.82 -11.97 16.28
C GLY A 206 -9.18 -11.04 15.11
N ARG A 207 -8.66 -9.81 15.06
CA ARG A 207 -8.88 -8.79 13.99
C ARG A 207 -7.56 -8.39 13.39
N LEU A 208 -7.16 -7.12 13.52
CA LEU A 208 -5.84 -6.63 13.13
C LEU A 208 -4.86 -6.86 14.30
N ASP A 209 -4.58 -8.10 14.58
CA ASP A 209 -3.87 -8.53 15.79
C ASP A 209 -2.34 -8.54 15.62
N ARG A 210 -1.84 -8.40 14.40
CA ARG A 210 -0.42 -8.23 14.13
C ARG A 210 -0.10 -6.81 13.69
N LEU A 211 0.75 -6.14 14.46
CA LEU A 211 1.17 -4.77 14.18
C LEU A 211 2.58 -4.80 13.60
N ILE A 212 2.77 -4.25 12.40
CA ILE A 212 4.06 -4.20 11.70
C ILE A 212 4.41 -2.74 11.44
N GLU A 213 5.50 -2.29 12.03
CA GLU A 213 6.02 -0.95 11.77
C GLU A 213 6.73 -0.89 10.41
N VAL A 214 6.45 0.19 9.68
CA VAL A 214 7.09 0.52 8.41
C VAL A 214 7.76 1.90 8.57
N PRO A 215 8.98 1.93 9.14
CA PRO A 215 9.65 3.17 9.51
C PRO A 215 10.18 3.94 8.29
N LEU A 216 10.72 5.13 8.54
CA LEU A 216 11.52 5.83 7.54
C LEU A 216 12.78 5.01 7.20
N PRO A 217 13.22 5.03 5.93
CA PRO A 217 14.39 4.26 5.51
C PRO A 217 15.67 4.80 6.15
N GLU A 218 16.50 3.89 6.65
CA GLU A 218 17.85 4.18 7.11
C GLU A 218 18.81 4.38 5.94
N THR A 219 20.07 4.69 6.20
CA THR A 219 21.06 5.02 5.16
C THR A 219 21.21 3.90 4.13
N GLU A 220 21.34 2.65 4.57
CA GLU A 220 21.45 1.50 3.66
C GLU A 220 20.15 1.25 2.89
N GLY A 221 19.01 1.38 3.57
CA GLY A 221 17.71 1.29 2.92
C GLY A 221 17.49 2.35 1.85
N LYS A 222 17.95 3.58 2.08
CA LYS A 222 17.92 4.65 1.06
C LYS A 222 18.80 4.30 -0.14
N ARG A 223 19.96 3.68 0.09
CA ARG A 223 20.83 3.18 -0.98
C ARG A 223 20.13 2.17 -1.85
N ASP A 224 19.47 1.20 -1.23
CA ASP A 224 18.71 0.17 -1.94
C ASP A 224 17.56 0.77 -2.75
N ILE A 225 16.81 1.70 -2.15
CA ILE A 225 15.70 2.39 -2.82
C ILE A 225 16.19 3.14 -4.06
N LEU A 226 17.27 3.92 -3.95
CA LEU A 226 17.86 4.63 -5.08
C LEU A 226 18.26 3.64 -6.20
N LYS A 227 18.94 2.55 -5.84
CA LYS A 227 19.37 1.52 -6.79
C LYS A 227 18.20 0.86 -7.50
N ILE A 228 17.12 0.54 -6.78
CA ILE A 228 15.90 -0.04 -7.36
C ILE A 228 15.30 0.90 -8.40
N HIS A 229 15.14 2.18 -8.08
CA HIS A 229 14.54 3.16 -9.01
C HIS A 229 15.44 3.45 -10.20
N GLN A 230 16.75 3.52 -10.03
CA GLN A 230 17.71 3.63 -11.13
C GLN A 230 17.62 2.43 -12.08
N THR A 231 17.67 1.22 -11.53
CA THR A 231 17.60 -0.03 -12.32
C THR A 231 16.29 -0.12 -13.08
N LYS A 232 15.15 0.24 -12.46
CA LYS A 232 13.84 0.27 -13.12
C LYS A 232 13.81 1.26 -14.27
N ALA A 233 14.32 2.45 -14.09
CA ALA A 233 14.37 3.48 -15.12
C ALA A 233 15.23 3.05 -16.31
N GLU A 234 16.42 2.48 -16.07
CA GLU A 234 17.31 1.97 -17.10
C GLU A 234 16.72 0.76 -17.84
N ALA A 235 16.00 -0.11 -17.14
CA ALA A 235 15.29 -1.24 -17.77
C ALA A 235 14.18 -0.76 -18.71
N ILE A 236 13.44 0.28 -18.35
CA ILE A 236 12.40 0.89 -19.20
C ILE A 236 13.05 1.55 -20.43
N ALA A 237 14.14 2.29 -20.22
CA ALA A 237 14.82 3.01 -21.32
C ALA A 237 15.65 2.10 -22.24
N GLY A 238 15.99 0.88 -21.81
CA GLY A 238 16.85 -0.06 -22.53
C GLY A 238 18.30 0.43 -22.66
N ARG A 239 18.71 1.46 -21.90
CA ARG A 239 20.06 2.03 -21.91
C ARG A 239 20.46 2.56 -20.55
N ARG A 240 21.75 2.76 -20.34
CA ARG A 240 22.27 3.42 -19.14
C ARG A 240 21.86 4.89 -19.11
N LEU A 241 21.25 5.34 -18.02
CA LEU A 241 20.75 6.67 -17.80
C LEU A 241 21.58 7.46 -16.77
N PHE A 242 22.30 6.76 -15.91
CA PHE A 242 23.07 7.36 -14.82
C PHE A 242 24.56 7.17 -15.04
N ALA A 243 25.36 8.20 -14.76
CA ALA A 243 26.80 8.10 -14.64
C ALA A 243 27.19 7.23 -13.42
N GLU A 244 28.47 7.10 -13.14
CA GLU A 244 28.89 6.55 -11.85
C GLU A 244 28.57 7.58 -10.76
N LEU A 245 27.65 7.22 -9.85
CA LEU A 245 27.14 8.12 -8.82
C LEU A 245 27.92 7.93 -7.51
N ASP A 246 28.33 9.02 -6.91
CA ASP A 246 28.76 9.05 -5.50
C ASP A 246 27.50 9.00 -4.61
N VAL A 247 27.07 7.77 -4.30
CA VAL A 247 25.86 7.51 -3.53
C VAL A 247 25.97 8.08 -2.13
N ASP A 248 27.14 8.05 -1.49
CA ASP A 248 27.32 8.59 -0.14
C ASP A 248 27.14 10.11 -0.11
N ALA A 249 27.69 10.82 -1.10
CA ALA A 249 27.47 12.26 -1.26
C ALA A 249 26.00 12.62 -1.55
N ILE A 250 25.25 11.75 -2.20
CA ILE A 250 23.80 11.91 -2.43
C ILE A 250 23.07 11.69 -1.10
N LEU A 251 23.32 10.56 -0.42
CA LEU A 251 22.66 10.19 0.83
C LEU A 251 22.83 11.21 1.94
N ALA A 252 23.99 11.86 2.02
CA ALA A 252 24.25 12.94 2.99
C ALA A 252 23.23 14.09 2.89
N ARG A 253 22.60 14.27 1.72
CA ARG A 253 21.56 15.29 1.48
C ARG A 253 20.13 14.82 1.63
N THR A 254 19.90 13.52 1.85
CA THR A 254 18.56 12.89 1.96
C THR A 254 18.01 12.79 3.38
N VAL A 255 18.55 13.57 4.32
CA VAL A 255 18.04 13.60 5.70
C VAL A 255 16.55 13.94 5.69
N LYS A 256 15.71 13.16 6.41
CA LYS A 256 14.24 13.27 6.47
C LYS A 256 13.47 12.93 5.18
N LEU A 257 14.12 12.46 4.12
CA LEU A 257 13.40 11.97 2.96
C LEU A 257 12.92 10.53 3.19
N ASN A 258 11.67 10.26 2.83
CA ASN A 258 11.05 8.94 2.84
C ASN A 258 11.29 8.20 1.51
N SER A 259 10.78 6.97 1.39
CA SER A 259 10.97 6.15 0.19
C SER A 259 10.32 6.78 -1.06
N ALA A 260 9.14 7.38 -0.92
CA ALA A 260 8.46 8.06 -2.01
C ALA A 260 9.21 9.32 -2.47
N ASP A 261 9.78 10.08 -1.51
CA ASP A 261 10.61 11.25 -1.82
C ASP A 261 11.83 10.87 -2.66
N LEU A 262 12.49 9.74 -2.34
CA LEU A 262 13.66 9.25 -3.08
C LEU A 262 13.28 8.81 -4.50
N ALA A 263 12.15 8.13 -4.66
CA ALA A 263 11.62 7.78 -5.97
C ALA A 263 11.36 9.03 -6.82
N GLU A 264 10.73 10.04 -6.23
CA GLU A 264 10.44 11.32 -6.89
C GLU A 264 11.71 12.07 -7.28
N VAL A 265 12.75 12.06 -6.45
CA VAL A 265 14.05 12.67 -6.78
C VAL A 265 14.67 11.99 -8.00
N VAL A 266 14.65 10.66 -8.08
CA VAL A 266 15.15 9.93 -9.26
C VAL A 266 14.34 10.33 -10.50
N GLN A 267 13.02 10.34 -10.40
CA GLN A 267 12.12 10.70 -11.50
C GLN A 267 12.38 12.13 -12.00
N ARG A 268 12.45 13.11 -11.11
CA ARG A 268 12.71 14.51 -11.49
C ARG A 268 14.09 14.72 -12.12
N SER A 269 15.10 13.98 -11.65
CA SER A 269 16.44 14.06 -12.26
C SER A 269 16.43 13.57 -13.71
N LEU A 270 15.58 12.59 -14.04
CA LEU A 270 15.38 12.13 -15.41
C LEU A 270 14.53 13.12 -16.21
N GLU A 271 13.48 13.71 -15.61
CA GLU A 271 12.64 14.72 -16.26
C GLU A 271 13.44 15.97 -16.67
N GLU A 272 14.43 16.38 -15.85
CA GLU A 272 15.35 17.47 -16.24
C GLU A 272 16.12 17.13 -17.52
N LYS A 273 16.56 15.86 -17.70
CA LYS A 273 17.21 15.41 -18.94
C LYS A 273 16.27 15.39 -20.13
N VAL A 274 15.03 14.96 -19.93
CA VAL A 274 13.99 15.00 -20.98
C VAL A 274 13.72 16.44 -21.43
N GLN A 275 13.66 17.39 -20.48
CA GLN A 275 13.47 18.82 -20.82
C GLN A 275 14.64 19.39 -21.62
N GLN A 276 15.90 19.05 -21.25
CA GLN A 276 17.09 19.46 -21.98
C GLN A 276 17.08 18.93 -23.42
N GLU A 277 16.79 17.64 -23.59
CA GLU A 277 16.69 17.01 -24.91
C GLU A 277 15.55 17.63 -25.74
N GLY A 278 14.40 17.88 -25.12
CA GLY A 278 13.26 18.57 -25.74
C GLY A 278 13.56 20.02 -26.15
N ALA A 279 14.52 20.67 -25.50
CA ALA A 279 15.00 22.01 -25.87
C ALA A 279 16.07 21.97 -26.98
N GLY A 280 16.45 20.79 -27.48
CA GLY A 280 17.45 20.62 -28.55
C GLY A 280 18.88 20.50 -28.04
N GLU A 281 19.07 20.27 -26.74
CA GLU A 281 20.37 19.95 -26.15
C GLU A 281 20.67 18.46 -26.27
N GLU A 282 21.93 18.06 -26.19
CA GLU A 282 22.34 16.65 -26.05
C GLU A 282 22.76 16.38 -24.60
N PRO A 283 21.80 16.05 -23.69
CA PRO A 283 22.12 15.84 -22.30
C PRO A 283 22.92 14.54 -22.10
N GLY A 284 23.99 14.63 -21.33
CA GLY A 284 24.68 13.45 -20.82
C GLY A 284 23.86 12.68 -19.77
N PRO A 285 24.38 11.55 -19.28
CA PRO A 285 23.73 10.79 -18.21
C PRO A 285 23.56 11.65 -16.93
N VAL A 286 22.60 11.27 -16.09
CA VAL A 286 22.38 11.90 -14.77
C VAL A 286 23.61 11.71 -13.91
N THR A 287 24.16 12.81 -13.40
CA THR A 287 25.36 12.85 -12.54
C THR A 287 25.02 13.01 -11.07
N THR A 288 26.01 12.81 -10.19
CA THR A 288 25.87 13.10 -8.74
C THR A 288 25.44 14.56 -8.51
N ALA A 289 25.98 15.51 -9.28
CA ALA A 289 25.63 16.93 -9.17
C ALA A 289 24.16 17.19 -9.56
N ASP A 290 23.66 16.51 -10.60
CA ASP A 290 22.24 16.61 -10.98
C ASP A 290 21.34 16.10 -9.85
N MET A 291 21.62 14.92 -9.30
CA MET A 291 20.88 14.35 -8.17
C MET A 291 20.87 15.30 -6.96
N GLN A 292 22.01 15.85 -6.60
CA GLN A 292 22.12 16.77 -5.46
C GLN A 292 21.32 18.06 -5.68
N ARG A 293 21.37 18.64 -6.88
CA ARG A 293 20.56 19.80 -7.27
C ARG A 293 19.06 19.51 -7.16
N THR A 294 18.65 18.37 -7.69
CA THR A 294 17.24 17.93 -7.62
C THR A 294 16.78 17.73 -6.18
N ILE A 295 17.60 17.15 -5.32
CA ILE A 295 17.30 17.00 -3.88
C ILE A 295 17.10 18.36 -3.21
N GLU A 296 17.98 19.34 -3.48
CA GLU A 296 17.86 20.68 -2.91
C GLU A 296 16.56 21.38 -3.34
N ASN A 297 16.23 21.28 -4.62
CA ASN A 297 14.99 21.85 -5.16
C ASN A 297 13.77 21.16 -4.59
N TYR A 298 13.79 19.83 -4.48
CA TYR A 298 12.72 19.04 -3.90
C TYR A 298 12.47 19.41 -2.44
N ARG A 299 13.53 19.52 -1.64
CA ARG A 299 13.43 19.92 -0.22
C ARG A 299 12.80 21.30 -0.05
N LYS A 300 13.22 22.28 -0.85
CA LYS A 300 12.61 23.63 -0.83
C LYS A 300 11.10 23.56 -1.13
N THR A 301 10.71 22.79 -2.13
CA THR A 301 9.30 22.61 -2.48
C THR A 301 8.53 21.94 -1.32
N LYS A 302 9.11 20.91 -0.71
CA LYS A 302 8.49 20.19 0.41
C LYS A 302 8.31 21.11 1.63
N GLU A 303 9.30 21.91 1.97
CA GLU A 303 9.19 22.92 3.04
C GLU A 303 8.08 23.95 2.77
N ILE A 304 7.90 24.37 1.53
CA ILE A 304 6.81 25.26 1.14
C ILE A 304 5.45 24.57 1.35
N ILE A 305 5.32 23.34 0.90
CA ILE A 305 4.08 22.55 1.05
C ILE A 305 3.75 22.36 2.53
N GLU A 306 4.75 22.05 3.37
CA GLU A 306 4.55 21.92 4.82
C GLU A 306 4.08 23.24 5.44
N LYS A 307 4.69 24.38 5.09
CA LYS A 307 4.27 25.70 5.56
C LYS A 307 2.82 26.03 5.15
N ILE A 308 2.43 25.71 3.92
CA ILE A 308 1.03 25.86 3.45
C ILE A 308 0.09 25.00 4.29
N ARG A 309 0.45 23.74 4.53
CA ARG A 309 -0.36 22.77 5.27
C ARG A 309 -0.60 23.19 6.73
N TYR A 310 0.38 23.83 7.35
CA TYR A 310 0.28 24.34 8.74
C TYR A 310 -0.19 25.79 8.85
N GLY A 311 -0.70 26.38 7.77
CA GLY A 311 -1.24 27.75 7.78
C GLY A 311 -0.19 28.84 8.06
N GLN A 312 1.08 28.56 7.88
CA GLN A 312 2.19 29.50 8.14
C GLN A 312 2.49 30.48 7.00
N TYR A 313 1.61 30.54 6.00
CA TYR A 313 1.70 31.46 4.85
C TYR A 313 0.70 32.61 4.90
N LEU A 314 0.07 32.87 6.06
CA LEU A 314 -0.82 34.02 6.28
C LEU A 314 -0.08 35.14 7.02
#